data_7fd5db276f5d90ff31313cc571253988
#
_entry.id   7fd5db276f5d90ff31313cc571253988
#
_cell.length_a   1.000
_cell.length_b   1.000
_cell.length_c   1.000
_cell.angle_alpha   90.00
_cell.angle_beta   90.00
_cell.angle_gamma   90.00
#
_symmetry.space_group_name_H-M   'P 1'
#
loop_
_entity.id
_entity.type
_entity.pdbx_description
1 polymer ?
#
loop_
_entity_poly.entity_id
_entity_poly.type
_entity_poly.pdbx_seq_one_letter_code
_entity_poly.pdbx_strand_id
1 'polypeptide(L)'
;ADIAFDPVLKLENVEMDLNTWAAKYIRTFELFGKAARVDFTQGYQEAKWQGLLDGAPATLNREGFADTFVRLATNLYGAPALKAKDYRDYQIAHDAETVIGVGMVIRLPTGHYLDDKLLNLGENRFVFRPQIGLSHQQGNWTSEITSEVSFYTENDEFFDGNKLEQKPLYIIHGHINYSFRPGLWVGASVGYDYGGETKLNGENKDDKKQEVGWGLSAAYPLSQVLGIKFTYINTRTRESTGLDTDNYLASLTYMW
;
A
#
# COMPACT_ATOMS: atom_id res chain seq x y z
N ALA A 1 -1.17 -9.39 -18.38
CA ALA A 1 -2.19 -8.35 -18.44
C ALA A 1 -2.04 -7.56 -19.74
N ASP A 2 -3.14 -7.04 -20.26
CA ASP A 2 -3.11 -6.13 -21.40
C ASP A 2 -3.17 -4.70 -20.85
N ILE A 3 -2.18 -3.90 -21.23
CA ILE A 3 -2.11 -2.49 -20.87
C ILE A 3 -2.30 -1.69 -22.15
N ALA A 4 -3.47 -1.10 -22.32
CA ALA A 4 -3.77 -0.29 -23.49
C ALA A 4 -3.57 1.20 -23.17
N PHE A 5 -2.49 1.78 -23.65
CA PHE A 5 -2.27 3.23 -23.66
C PHE A 5 -2.46 3.79 -25.08
N ASP A 6 -3.51 3.35 -25.76
CA ASP A 6 -3.91 3.93 -27.03
C ASP A 6 -4.42 5.39 -26.83
N PRO A 7 -3.98 6.37 -27.65
CA PRO A 7 -3.27 6.18 -28.93
C PRO A 7 -1.75 5.96 -28.82
N VAL A 8 -1.19 5.84 -27.61
CA VAL A 8 0.27 5.89 -27.45
C VAL A 8 0.95 4.57 -27.82
N LEU A 9 0.62 3.46 -27.12
CA LEU A 9 1.21 2.14 -27.38
C LEU A 9 0.28 1.03 -26.88
N LYS A 10 0.34 -0.14 -27.49
CA LYS A 10 -0.36 -1.33 -27.06
C LYS A 10 0.63 -2.31 -26.47
N LEU A 11 0.49 -2.58 -25.17
CA LEU A 11 1.25 -3.60 -24.45
C LEU A 11 0.33 -4.79 -24.14
N GLU A 12 0.70 -5.95 -24.64
CA GLU A 12 -0.06 -7.18 -24.46
C GLU A 12 0.74 -8.23 -23.68
N ASN A 13 0.03 -9.08 -22.94
CA ASN A 13 0.62 -10.18 -22.18
C ASN A 13 1.78 -9.75 -21.28
N VAL A 14 1.60 -8.64 -20.56
CA VAL A 14 2.67 -8.08 -19.72
C VAL A 14 2.83 -8.91 -18.46
N GLU A 15 4.05 -9.41 -18.26
CA GLU A 15 4.53 -9.99 -17.01
C GLU A 15 5.49 -9.01 -16.34
N MET A 16 5.43 -8.90 -15.02
CA MET A 16 6.31 -8.03 -14.24
C MET A 16 6.91 -8.79 -13.07
N ASP A 17 8.25 -8.83 -13.04
CA ASP A 17 9.01 -9.21 -11.86
C ASP A 17 9.47 -7.95 -11.13
N LEU A 18 9.12 -7.82 -9.87
CA LEU A 18 9.44 -6.66 -9.05
C LEU A 18 10.08 -7.05 -7.72
N ASN A 19 11.33 -6.64 -7.52
CA ASN A 19 11.99 -6.70 -6.23
C ASN A 19 11.97 -5.32 -5.58
N THR A 20 11.57 -5.26 -4.32
CA THR A 20 11.51 -3.99 -3.57
C THR A 20 12.24 -4.12 -2.24
N TRP A 21 13.19 -3.24 -2.00
CA TRP A 21 13.81 -2.98 -0.71
C TRP A 21 13.21 -1.71 -0.12
N ALA A 22 12.67 -1.76 1.08
CA ALA A 22 12.05 -0.58 1.67
C ALA A 22 12.54 -0.33 3.09
N ALA A 23 12.83 0.94 3.39
CA ALA A 23 13.04 1.43 4.73
C ALA A 23 11.79 2.18 5.20
N LYS A 24 11.33 1.89 6.43
CA LYS A 24 10.20 2.56 7.04
C LYS A 24 10.57 3.08 8.42
N TYR A 25 10.37 4.38 8.63
CA TYR A 25 10.48 5.04 9.93
C TYR A 25 9.10 5.33 10.48
N ILE A 26 8.87 4.99 11.75
CA ILE A 26 7.59 5.21 12.43
C ILE A 26 7.86 5.97 13.72
N ARG A 27 7.14 7.07 13.93
CA ARG A 27 7.15 7.82 15.18
C ARG A 27 5.74 8.00 15.71
N THR A 28 5.53 7.57 16.94
CA THR A 28 4.30 7.84 17.69
C THR A 28 4.48 9.09 18.55
N PHE A 29 3.41 9.84 18.70
CA PHE A 29 3.37 11.06 19.51
C PHE A 29 1.93 11.34 19.98
N GLU A 30 1.77 12.33 20.84
CA GLU A 30 0.47 12.81 21.26
C GLU A 30 0.04 13.99 20.39
N LEU A 31 -1.20 13.97 19.93
CA LEU A 31 -1.83 15.06 19.19
C LEU A 31 -3.21 15.34 19.81
N PHE A 32 -3.40 16.52 20.41
CA PHE A 32 -4.65 16.92 21.08
C PHE A 32 -5.18 15.87 22.09
N GLY A 33 -4.29 15.28 22.90
CA GLY A 33 -4.64 14.25 23.88
C GLY A 33 -4.93 12.88 23.29
N LYS A 34 -4.70 12.66 21.98
CA LYS A 34 -4.90 11.41 21.28
C LYS A 34 -3.57 10.81 20.81
N ALA A 35 -3.53 9.48 20.75
CA ALA A 35 -2.40 8.81 20.12
C ALA A 35 -2.36 9.12 18.64
N ALA A 36 -1.22 9.60 18.17
CA ALA A 36 -0.96 9.91 16.78
C ALA A 36 0.34 9.26 16.31
N ARG A 37 0.49 9.12 15.00
CA ARG A 37 1.62 8.46 14.38
C ARG A 37 1.96 9.10 13.04
N VAL A 38 3.25 9.27 12.79
CA VAL A 38 3.78 9.58 11.47
C VAL A 38 4.64 8.41 10.99
N ASP A 39 4.43 8.01 9.74
CA ASP A 39 5.23 7.00 9.05
C ASP A 39 5.88 7.65 7.83
N PHE A 40 7.15 7.31 7.60
CA PHE A 40 7.87 7.66 6.39
C PHE A 40 8.42 6.38 5.76
N THR A 41 8.12 6.15 4.48
CA THR A 41 8.53 4.94 3.77
C THR A 41 9.20 5.30 2.46
N GLN A 42 10.39 4.76 2.24
CA GLN A 42 11.15 4.89 1.01
C GLN A 42 11.49 3.51 0.47
N GLY A 43 11.16 3.25 -0.79
CA GLY A 43 11.50 2.03 -1.50
C GLY A 43 12.59 2.24 -2.54
N TYR A 44 13.41 1.21 -2.76
CA TYR A 44 14.25 1.03 -3.93
C TYR A 44 13.77 -0.20 -4.67
N GLN A 45 13.59 -0.11 -5.97
CA GLN A 45 12.95 -1.14 -6.79
C GLN A 45 13.84 -1.55 -7.95
N GLU A 46 13.80 -2.85 -8.24
CA GLU A 46 14.32 -3.46 -9.46
C GLU A 46 13.13 -4.13 -10.13
N ALA A 47 12.75 -3.62 -11.30
CA ALA A 47 11.59 -4.08 -12.03
C ALA A 47 11.98 -4.55 -13.43
N LYS A 48 11.42 -5.69 -13.82
CA LYS A 48 11.55 -6.26 -15.16
C LYS A 48 10.16 -6.48 -15.72
N TRP A 49 9.87 -5.87 -16.87
CA TRP A 49 8.66 -6.12 -17.64
C TRP A 49 8.99 -6.91 -18.89
N GLN A 50 8.15 -7.87 -19.20
CA GLN A 50 8.22 -8.67 -20.43
C GLN A 50 6.82 -8.72 -21.04
N GLY A 51 6.73 -8.64 -22.36
CA GLY A 51 5.43 -8.67 -23.05
C GLY A 51 5.58 -8.44 -24.54
N LEU A 52 4.47 -8.14 -25.20
CA LEU A 52 4.45 -7.77 -26.60
C LEU A 52 4.21 -6.25 -26.73
N LEU A 53 5.08 -5.58 -27.47
CA LEU A 53 4.94 -4.20 -27.87
C LEU A 53 4.61 -4.18 -29.36
N ASP A 54 3.40 -3.75 -29.71
CA ASP A 54 2.89 -3.82 -31.09
C ASP A 54 3.06 -5.21 -31.74
N GLY A 55 2.81 -6.26 -30.95
CA GLY A 55 2.92 -7.65 -31.38
C GLY A 55 4.34 -8.22 -31.40
N ALA A 56 5.38 -7.45 -31.10
CA ALA A 56 6.77 -7.92 -31.03
C ALA A 56 7.22 -8.12 -29.58
N PRO A 57 7.96 -9.22 -29.26
CA PRO A 57 8.49 -9.43 -27.92
C PRO A 57 9.38 -8.28 -27.46
N ALA A 58 9.14 -7.76 -26.28
CA ALA A 58 9.91 -6.68 -25.66
C ALA A 58 10.22 -7.00 -24.20
N THR A 59 11.38 -6.56 -23.73
CA THR A 59 11.79 -6.63 -22.33
C THR A 59 12.34 -5.28 -21.91
N LEU A 60 11.90 -4.82 -20.74
CA LEU A 60 12.34 -3.56 -20.14
C LEU A 60 12.78 -3.81 -18.71
N ASN A 61 13.93 -3.24 -18.33
CA ASN A 61 14.41 -3.25 -16.95
C ASN A 61 14.48 -1.79 -16.45
N ARG A 62 14.10 -1.59 -15.19
CA ARG A 62 14.26 -0.32 -14.46
C ARG A 62 14.73 -0.62 -13.05
N GLU A 63 15.61 0.25 -12.55
CA GLU A 63 16.02 0.23 -11.15
C GLU A 63 16.11 1.65 -10.61
N GLY A 64 15.83 1.84 -9.34
CA GLY A 64 15.88 3.16 -8.71
C GLY A 64 14.95 3.30 -7.52
N PHE A 65 14.88 4.51 -7.00
CA PHE A 65 13.95 4.82 -5.92
C PHE A 65 12.52 4.87 -6.44
N ALA A 66 11.62 4.25 -5.67
CA ALA A 66 10.18 4.45 -5.82
C ALA A 66 9.74 5.77 -5.17
N ASP A 67 8.50 6.17 -5.41
CA ASP A 67 7.92 7.32 -4.73
C ASP A 67 7.93 7.14 -3.21
N THR A 68 8.14 8.24 -2.50
CA THR A 68 8.12 8.28 -1.04
C THR A 68 6.68 8.34 -0.53
N PHE A 69 6.39 7.58 0.53
CA PHE A 69 5.11 7.66 1.23
C PHE A 69 5.28 8.29 2.60
N VAL A 70 4.42 9.25 2.90
CA VAL A 70 4.27 9.84 4.22
C VAL A 70 2.86 9.57 4.71
N ARG A 71 2.70 9.02 5.92
CA ARG A 71 1.41 8.79 6.55
C ARG A 71 1.34 9.54 7.87
N LEU A 72 0.24 10.26 8.09
CA LEU A 72 -0.15 10.79 9.38
C LEU A 72 -1.47 10.13 9.80
N ALA A 73 -1.55 9.63 11.02
CA ALA A 73 -2.77 9.03 11.54
C ALA A 73 -2.95 9.39 13.02
N THR A 74 -4.21 9.45 13.46
CA THR A 74 -4.57 9.70 14.86
C THR A 74 -5.83 8.92 15.24
N ASN A 75 -5.93 8.55 16.51
CA ASN A 75 -7.12 7.92 17.04
C ASN A 75 -8.19 9.00 17.34
N LEU A 76 -9.41 8.75 16.91
CA LEU A 76 -10.59 9.52 17.29
C LEU A 76 -11.23 8.97 18.56
N TYR A 77 -11.25 7.62 18.68
CA TYR A 77 -11.82 6.89 19.80
C TYR A 77 -10.90 5.75 20.21
N GLY A 78 -10.88 5.39 21.48
CA GLY A 78 -10.06 4.30 22.04
C GLY A 78 -8.56 4.64 22.07
N ALA A 79 -7.78 3.72 22.60
CA ALA A 79 -6.33 3.77 22.76
C ALA A 79 -5.79 5.15 23.16
N PRO A 80 -5.70 5.45 24.46
CA PRO A 80 -5.19 6.74 24.95
C PRO A 80 -3.72 6.94 24.51
N ALA A 81 -3.27 8.18 24.48
CA ALA A 81 -1.90 8.55 24.18
C ALA A 81 -0.96 8.15 25.32
N LEU A 82 -0.57 6.88 25.36
CA LEU A 82 0.32 6.32 26.37
C LEU A 82 1.71 6.03 25.79
N LYS A 83 2.74 6.11 26.63
CA LYS A 83 4.07 5.60 26.29
C LYS A 83 4.03 4.07 26.16
N ALA A 84 4.96 3.50 25.43
CA ALA A 84 4.95 2.07 25.11
C ALA A 84 4.82 1.15 26.34
N LYS A 85 5.44 1.51 27.49
CA LYS A 85 5.33 0.75 28.73
C LYS A 85 3.92 0.85 29.32
N ASP A 86 3.38 2.05 29.42
CA ASP A 86 2.07 2.32 30.00
C ASP A 86 0.96 1.74 29.11
N TYR A 87 1.16 1.72 27.78
CA TYR A 87 0.23 1.09 26.84
C TYR A 87 0.16 -0.43 27.01
N ARG A 88 1.29 -1.09 27.29
CA ARG A 88 1.29 -2.53 27.60
C ARG A 88 0.48 -2.83 28.87
N ASP A 89 0.70 -2.05 29.94
CA ASP A 89 -0.02 -2.22 31.19
C ASP A 89 -1.53 -1.93 31.02
N TYR A 90 -1.87 -0.95 30.19
CA TYR A 90 -3.23 -0.64 29.78
C TYR A 90 -3.89 -1.83 29.04
N GLN A 91 -3.19 -2.42 28.05
CA GLN A 91 -3.70 -3.58 27.31
C GLN A 91 -3.91 -4.82 28.18
N ILE A 92 -3.03 -5.06 29.18
CA ILE A 92 -3.18 -6.16 30.13
C ILE A 92 -4.40 -5.96 31.04
N ALA A 93 -4.73 -4.71 31.37
CA ALA A 93 -5.85 -4.35 32.22
C ALA A 93 -7.22 -4.36 31.51
N HIS A 94 -7.24 -4.44 30.16
CA HIS A 94 -8.46 -4.37 29.36
C HIS A 94 -8.56 -5.57 28.44
N ASP A 95 -9.51 -6.48 28.70
CA ASP A 95 -9.75 -7.68 27.88
C ASP A 95 -10.29 -7.36 26.49
N ALA A 96 -10.89 -6.19 26.31
CA ALA A 96 -11.40 -5.72 25.03
C ALA A 96 -11.14 -4.22 24.83
N GLU A 97 -10.73 -3.87 23.64
CA GLU A 97 -10.53 -2.47 23.23
C GLU A 97 -11.02 -2.25 21.81
N THR A 98 -11.74 -1.14 21.60
CA THR A 98 -12.14 -0.66 20.27
C THR A 98 -11.45 0.65 19.98
N VAL A 99 -10.79 0.74 18.84
CA VAL A 99 -10.13 1.96 18.37
C VAL A 99 -10.72 2.36 17.03
N ILE A 100 -11.08 3.64 16.89
CA ILE A 100 -11.44 4.25 15.62
C ILE A 100 -10.36 5.29 15.31
N GLY A 101 -9.75 5.19 14.18
CA GLY A 101 -8.69 6.08 13.73
C GLY A 101 -8.96 6.66 12.35
N VAL A 102 -8.35 7.79 12.09
CA VAL A 102 -8.30 8.42 10.77
C VAL A 102 -6.86 8.68 10.38
N GLY A 103 -6.61 8.72 9.09
CA GLY A 103 -5.27 8.99 8.58
C GLY A 103 -5.31 9.61 7.19
N MET A 104 -4.15 10.11 6.80
CA MET A 104 -3.85 10.58 5.47
C MET A 104 -2.53 9.97 5.03
N VAL A 105 -2.51 9.24 3.93
CA VAL A 105 -1.29 8.85 3.24
C VAL A 105 -1.09 9.80 2.07
N ILE A 106 0.13 10.31 1.94
CA ILE A 106 0.54 11.14 0.81
C ILE A 106 1.69 10.39 0.12
N ARG A 107 1.52 10.11 -1.16
CA ARG A 107 2.59 9.65 -2.05
C ARG A 107 3.19 10.88 -2.72
N LEU A 108 4.49 11.05 -2.58
CA LEU A 108 5.25 12.16 -3.15
C LEU A 108 5.89 11.72 -4.47
N PRO A 109 5.90 12.54 -5.52
CA PRO A 109 6.51 12.24 -6.81
C PRO A 109 8.03 12.35 -6.74
N THR A 110 8.67 11.49 -5.97
CA THR A 110 10.13 11.50 -5.71
C THR A 110 10.85 10.29 -6.30
N GLY A 111 10.09 9.39 -6.91
CA GLY A 111 10.63 8.17 -7.52
C GLY A 111 11.33 8.45 -8.84
N HIS A 112 12.09 7.45 -9.30
CA HIS A 112 12.76 7.51 -10.59
C HIS A 112 11.70 7.52 -11.71
N TYR A 113 11.67 8.64 -12.44
CA TYR A 113 10.72 8.89 -13.51
C TYR A 113 11.45 9.40 -14.75
N LEU A 114 11.10 8.84 -15.90
CA LEU A 114 11.58 9.24 -17.23
C LEU A 114 10.34 9.59 -18.06
N ASP A 115 10.22 10.83 -18.45
CA ASP A 115 9.08 11.40 -19.15
C ASP A 115 8.89 10.84 -20.57
N ASP A 116 9.98 10.39 -21.20
CA ASP A 116 9.99 9.73 -22.51
C ASP A 116 9.74 8.21 -22.42
N LYS A 117 9.39 7.68 -21.23
CA LYS A 117 9.17 6.24 -21.01
C LYS A 117 7.79 5.96 -20.46
N LEU A 118 7.15 4.90 -21.00
CA LEU A 118 5.81 4.48 -20.59
C LEU A 118 5.80 3.83 -19.21
N LEU A 119 6.79 2.99 -18.90
CA LEU A 119 6.88 2.25 -17.66
C LEU A 119 7.96 2.86 -16.76
N ASN A 120 7.55 3.31 -15.59
CA ASN A 120 8.36 4.02 -14.61
C ASN A 120 8.21 3.41 -13.21
N LEU A 121 9.14 3.73 -12.29
CA LEU A 121 9.09 3.36 -10.87
C LEU A 121 8.35 4.41 -10.04
N GLY A 122 8.46 5.69 -10.41
CA GLY A 122 7.67 6.79 -9.88
C GLY A 122 6.45 7.10 -10.78
N GLU A 123 5.43 7.74 -10.22
CA GLU A 123 4.23 8.15 -10.99
C GLU A 123 4.24 9.62 -11.44
N ASN A 124 5.24 10.40 -11.02
CA ASN A 124 5.36 11.85 -11.31
C ASN A 124 4.10 12.65 -10.96
N ARG A 125 3.40 12.26 -9.90
CA ARG A 125 2.21 12.94 -9.38
C ARG A 125 2.00 12.66 -7.92
N PHE A 126 1.29 13.55 -7.23
CA PHE A 126 0.86 13.31 -5.86
C PHE A 126 -0.34 12.36 -5.82
N VAL A 127 -0.38 11.53 -4.76
CA VAL A 127 -1.59 10.78 -4.41
C VAL A 127 -1.93 11.08 -2.96
N PHE A 128 -3.16 11.53 -2.72
CA PHE A 128 -3.72 11.77 -1.40
C PHE A 128 -4.71 10.66 -1.06
N ARG A 129 -4.46 9.95 0.05
CA ARG A 129 -5.27 8.80 0.44
C ARG A 129 -5.77 8.96 1.88
N PRO A 130 -6.91 9.68 2.09
CA PRO A 130 -7.60 9.66 3.36
C PRO A 130 -8.04 8.23 3.73
N GLN A 131 -7.96 7.93 5.03
CA GLN A 131 -8.25 6.63 5.60
C GLN A 131 -9.14 6.77 6.83
N ILE A 132 -10.06 5.82 7.01
CA ILE A 132 -10.75 5.59 8.27
C ILE A 132 -10.61 4.11 8.61
N GLY A 133 -10.28 3.80 9.85
CA GLY A 133 -10.11 2.44 10.32
C GLY A 133 -10.78 2.21 11.66
N LEU A 134 -11.26 0.99 11.84
CA LEU A 134 -11.76 0.45 13.10
C LEU A 134 -10.96 -0.79 13.43
N SER A 135 -10.42 -0.85 14.64
CA SER A 135 -9.78 -2.03 15.21
C SER A 135 -10.51 -2.44 16.48
N HIS A 136 -10.76 -3.73 16.64
CA HIS A 136 -11.31 -4.31 17.84
C HIS A 136 -10.45 -5.47 18.31
N GLN A 137 -9.94 -5.36 19.54
CA GLN A 137 -9.23 -6.42 20.23
C GLN A 137 -10.15 -7.05 21.26
N GLN A 138 -10.17 -8.38 21.32
CA GLN A 138 -10.81 -9.15 22.38
C GLN A 138 -9.96 -10.38 22.72
N GLY A 139 -9.40 -10.38 23.92
CA GLY A 139 -8.43 -11.40 24.33
C GLY A 139 -7.25 -11.46 23.35
N ASN A 140 -7.01 -12.62 22.78
CA ASN A 140 -5.92 -12.84 21.82
C ASN A 140 -6.28 -12.48 20.36
N TRP A 141 -7.51 -12.12 20.08
CA TRP A 141 -7.97 -11.77 18.74
C TRP A 141 -7.96 -10.26 18.51
N THR A 142 -7.51 -9.87 17.34
CA THR A 142 -7.64 -8.49 16.83
C THR A 142 -8.26 -8.54 15.46
N SER A 143 -9.35 -7.82 15.26
CA SER A 143 -9.98 -7.61 13.95
C SER A 143 -9.90 -6.13 13.57
N GLU A 144 -9.59 -5.88 12.31
CA GLU A 144 -9.44 -4.53 11.78
C GLU A 144 -10.18 -4.42 10.45
N ILE A 145 -10.79 -3.27 10.20
CA ILE A 145 -11.32 -2.87 8.91
C ILE A 145 -10.88 -1.46 8.60
N THR A 146 -10.40 -1.23 7.39
CA THR A 146 -9.98 0.09 6.92
C THR A 146 -10.62 0.37 5.57
N SER A 147 -11.12 1.59 5.40
CA SER A 147 -11.60 2.12 4.13
C SER A 147 -10.74 3.34 3.74
N GLU A 148 -10.39 3.40 2.46
CA GLU A 148 -9.50 4.40 1.91
C GLU A 148 -10.01 4.86 0.54
N VAL A 149 -9.69 6.10 0.17
CA VAL A 149 -9.93 6.62 -1.18
C VAL A 149 -8.67 7.29 -1.66
N SER A 150 -8.15 6.86 -2.80
CA SER A 150 -6.99 7.51 -3.44
C SER A 150 -7.46 8.58 -4.41
N PHE A 151 -6.96 9.81 -4.24
CA PHE A 151 -7.12 10.93 -5.14
C PHE A 151 -5.76 11.25 -5.78
N TYR A 152 -5.75 11.40 -7.07
CA TYR A 152 -4.54 11.60 -7.86
C TYR A 152 -4.50 13.02 -8.41
N THR A 153 -3.32 13.66 -8.40
CA THR A 153 -3.10 14.83 -9.24
C THR A 153 -2.82 14.38 -10.68
N GLU A 154 -2.90 15.30 -11.59
CA GLU A 154 -2.54 15.07 -13.00
C GLU A 154 -1.02 14.84 -13.13
N ASN A 155 -0.61 14.08 -14.13
CA ASN A 155 0.77 14.00 -14.61
C ASN A 155 0.79 14.52 -16.05
N ASP A 156 1.29 15.76 -16.22
CA ASP A 156 1.34 16.46 -17.51
C ASP A 156 2.56 16.09 -18.36
N GLU A 157 3.46 15.29 -17.81
CA GLU A 157 4.71 14.83 -18.45
C GLU A 157 4.69 13.30 -18.64
N PHE A 158 3.49 12.72 -18.87
CA PHE A 158 3.37 11.29 -19.07
C PHE A 158 3.74 10.93 -20.50
N PHE A 159 4.75 10.07 -20.67
CA PHE A 159 5.20 9.50 -21.94
C PHE A 159 5.13 10.49 -23.12
N ASP A 160 6.24 11.21 -23.34
CA ASP A 160 6.38 12.23 -24.39
C ASP A 160 5.38 13.42 -24.29
N GLY A 161 5.07 13.85 -23.05
CA GLY A 161 4.28 15.05 -22.80
C GLY A 161 2.76 14.84 -22.89
N ASN A 162 2.29 13.60 -22.82
CA ASN A 162 0.86 13.32 -22.67
C ASN A 162 0.40 13.65 -21.24
N LYS A 163 -0.89 13.93 -21.10
CA LYS A 163 -1.53 14.20 -19.83
C LYS A 163 -2.25 12.96 -19.32
N LEU A 164 -1.82 12.46 -18.15
CA LEU A 164 -2.46 11.35 -17.46
C LEU A 164 -3.28 11.86 -16.27
N GLU A 165 -4.57 11.59 -16.29
CA GLU A 165 -5.52 11.80 -15.19
C GLU A 165 -6.01 10.45 -14.67
N GLN A 166 -6.43 10.38 -13.39
CA GLN A 166 -7.00 9.16 -12.84
C GLN A 166 -8.16 9.51 -11.90
N LYS A 167 -9.27 8.80 -12.08
CA LYS A 167 -10.44 8.86 -11.19
C LYS A 167 -10.10 8.27 -9.81
N PRO A 168 -10.86 8.62 -8.77
CA PRO A 168 -10.64 8.04 -7.44
C PRO A 168 -10.67 6.52 -7.44
N LEU A 169 -9.77 5.91 -6.64
CA LEU A 169 -9.73 4.48 -6.36
C LEU A 169 -10.20 4.25 -4.93
N TYR A 170 -11.24 3.47 -4.76
CA TYR A 170 -11.83 3.08 -3.47
C TYR A 170 -11.23 1.75 -3.03
N ILE A 171 -10.79 1.69 -1.79
CA ILE A 171 -10.11 0.53 -1.21
C ILE A 171 -10.78 0.21 0.12
N ILE A 172 -11.11 -1.06 0.34
CA ILE A 172 -11.52 -1.57 1.64
C ILE A 172 -10.75 -2.84 1.93
N HIS A 173 -10.19 -2.94 3.13
CA HIS A 173 -9.52 -4.16 3.56
C HIS A 173 -9.81 -4.47 5.02
N GLY A 174 -9.84 -5.75 5.32
CA GLY A 174 -10.03 -6.29 6.65
C GLY A 174 -8.90 -7.24 7.02
N HIS A 175 -8.57 -7.28 8.31
CA HIS A 175 -7.59 -8.18 8.90
C HIS A 175 -8.15 -8.84 10.13
N ILE A 176 -7.76 -10.09 10.36
CA ILE A 176 -7.97 -10.79 11.61
C ILE A 176 -6.65 -11.43 12.04
N ASN A 177 -6.25 -11.18 13.28
CA ASN A 177 -4.99 -11.66 13.84
C ASN A 177 -5.23 -12.42 15.14
N TYR A 178 -4.47 -13.47 15.35
CA TYR A 178 -4.42 -14.19 16.62
C TYR A 178 -3.02 -14.10 17.22
N SER A 179 -2.92 -13.55 18.43
CA SER A 179 -1.67 -13.36 19.16
C SER A 179 -1.49 -14.46 20.19
N PHE A 180 -0.49 -15.31 20.01
CA PHE A 180 -0.13 -16.36 20.99
C PHE A 180 0.54 -15.75 22.23
N ARG A 181 1.34 -14.71 22.02
CA ARG A 181 2.03 -13.89 23.01
C ARG A 181 2.53 -12.60 22.34
N PRO A 182 2.98 -11.61 23.11
CA PRO A 182 3.52 -10.37 22.53
C PRO A 182 4.57 -10.62 21.44
N GLY A 183 4.33 -10.09 20.25
CA GLY A 183 5.18 -10.23 19.07
C GLY A 183 5.06 -11.54 18.29
N LEU A 184 4.41 -12.58 18.84
CA LEU A 184 4.15 -13.85 18.15
C LEU A 184 2.68 -13.93 17.77
N TRP A 185 2.37 -13.77 16.50
CA TRP A 185 1.01 -13.79 16.00
C TRP A 185 0.94 -14.30 14.54
N VAL A 186 -0.24 -14.75 14.16
CA VAL A 186 -0.60 -15.07 12.78
C VAL A 186 -1.86 -14.30 12.40
N GLY A 187 -2.03 -14.02 11.12
CA GLY A 187 -3.21 -13.30 10.66
C GLY A 187 -3.55 -13.58 9.21
N ALA A 188 -4.81 -13.31 8.90
CA ALA A 188 -5.35 -13.33 7.55
C ALA A 188 -5.94 -11.98 7.19
N SER A 189 -5.92 -11.64 5.91
CA SER A 189 -6.46 -10.40 5.37
C SER A 189 -7.22 -10.64 4.09
N VAL A 190 -8.19 -9.74 3.84
CA VAL A 190 -8.91 -9.64 2.58
C VAL A 190 -8.99 -8.19 2.16
N GLY A 191 -8.99 -7.92 0.87
CA GLY A 191 -9.10 -6.58 0.32
C GLY A 191 -9.92 -6.54 -0.96
N TYR A 192 -10.50 -5.39 -1.23
CA TYR A 192 -11.22 -5.10 -2.44
C TYR A 192 -10.95 -3.67 -2.88
N ASP A 193 -10.55 -3.53 -4.14
CA ASP A 193 -10.24 -2.26 -4.80
C ASP A 193 -11.21 -2.05 -5.96
N TYR A 194 -11.72 -0.82 -6.09
CA TYR A 194 -12.68 -0.45 -7.14
C TYR A 194 -12.50 0.98 -7.62
N GLY A 195 -12.53 1.20 -8.94
CA GLY A 195 -12.42 2.52 -9.56
C GLY A 195 -11.05 2.76 -10.18
N GLY A 196 -10.53 3.98 -10.09
CA GLY A 196 -9.19 4.32 -10.57
C GLY A 196 -9.01 4.27 -12.09
N GLU A 197 -10.10 4.38 -12.87
CA GLU A 197 -10.05 4.48 -14.34
C GLU A 197 -9.20 5.67 -14.75
N THR A 198 -8.32 5.47 -15.72
CA THR A 198 -7.45 6.53 -16.24
C THR A 198 -8.04 7.25 -17.44
N LYS A 199 -7.53 8.46 -17.67
CA LYS A 199 -7.74 9.23 -18.90
C LYS A 199 -6.39 9.65 -19.44
N LEU A 200 -6.21 9.52 -20.73
CA LEU A 200 -5.04 10.02 -21.43
C LEU A 200 -5.49 11.12 -22.40
N ASN A 201 -4.97 12.34 -22.22
CA ASN A 201 -5.37 13.52 -23.00
C ASN A 201 -6.88 13.75 -23.00
N GLY A 202 -7.56 13.46 -21.88
CA GLY A 202 -9.01 13.60 -21.73
C GLY A 202 -9.84 12.40 -22.20
N GLU A 203 -9.25 11.39 -22.85
CA GLU A 203 -9.93 10.17 -23.29
C GLU A 203 -9.87 9.08 -22.24
N ASN A 204 -11.01 8.49 -21.89
CA ASN A 204 -11.08 7.35 -20.97
C ASN A 204 -10.39 6.12 -21.57
N LYS A 205 -9.72 5.35 -20.73
CA LYS A 205 -8.98 4.15 -21.15
C LYS A 205 -9.69 2.84 -20.85
N ASP A 206 -10.88 2.89 -20.26
CA ASP A 206 -11.69 1.73 -19.89
C ASP A 206 -10.91 0.69 -19.06
N ASP A 207 -9.94 1.19 -18.27
CA ASP A 207 -9.02 0.43 -17.42
C ASP A 207 -9.40 0.51 -15.94
N LYS A 208 -10.71 0.66 -15.67
CA LYS A 208 -11.25 0.65 -14.32
C LYS A 208 -10.80 -0.60 -13.57
N LYS A 209 -10.29 -0.43 -12.36
CA LYS A 209 -9.85 -1.52 -11.50
C LYS A 209 -11.02 -2.13 -10.74
N GLN A 210 -11.02 -3.44 -10.70
CA GLN A 210 -11.85 -4.25 -9.81
C GLN A 210 -11.03 -5.45 -9.36
N GLU A 211 -10.43 -5.35 -8.18
CA GLU A 211 -9.45 -6.31 -7.69
C GLU A 211 -9.89 -6.88 -6.34
N VAL A 212 -9.66 -8.18 -6.15
CA VAL A 212 -9.84 -8.87 -4.87
C VAL A 212 -8.51 -9.44 -4.44
N GLY A 213 -8.13 -9.14 -3.20
CA GLY A 213 -6.91 -9.67 -2.61
C GLY A 213 -7.19 -10.45 -1.33
N TRP A 214 -6.31 -11.39 -1.03
CA TRP A 214 -6.22 -12.02 0.27
C TRP A 214 -4.76 -12.20 0.67
N GLY A 215 -4.50 -12.31 1.95
CA GLY A 215 -3.14 -12.46 2.43
C GLY A 215 -3.06 -13.23 3.74
N LEU A 216 -1.89 -13.81 3.98
CA LEU A 216 -1.52 -14.46 5.23
C LEU A 216 -0.26 -13.81 5.78
N SER A 217 -0.23 -13.59 7.09
CA SER A 217 0.92 -13.01 7.78
C SER A 217 1.28 -13.81 9.01
N ALA A 218 2.57 -13.83 9.32
CA ALA A 218 3.07 -14.37 10.58
C ALA A 218 4.21 -13.49 11.09
N ALA A 219 4.24 -13.24 12.40
CA ALA A 219 5.32 -12.49 13.04
C ALA A 219 5.92 -13.28 14.20
N TYR A 220 7.21 -13.11 14.38
CA TYR A 220 7.98 -13.74 15.44
C TYR A 220 8.89 -12.73 16.15
N PRO A 221 8.87 -12.63 17.48
CA PRO A 221 9.75 -11.75 18.23
C PRO A 221 11.14 -12.42 18.37
N LEU A 222 12.15 -11.78 17.78
CA LEU A 222 13.56 -12.22 17.92
C LEU A 222 14.13 -11.77 19.28
N SER A 223 13.68 -10.62 19.77
CA SER A 223 13.99 -10.07 21.08
C SER A 223 12.87 -9.15 21.56
N GLN A 224 13.05 -8.45 22.69
CA GLN A 224 12.09 -7.47 23.19
C GLN A 224 11.94 -6.24 22.27
N VAL A 225 12.95 -5.95 21.44
CA VAL A 225 13.00 -4.77 20.57
C VAL A 225 13.11 -5.13 19.08
N LEU A 226 13.30 -6.41 18.76
CA LEU A 226 13.49 -6.86 17.37
C LEU A 226 12.46 -7.93 17.02
N GLY A 227 11.78 -7.73 15.91
CA GLY A 227 10.80 -8.67 15.38
C GLY A 227 10.95 -8.88 13.87
N ILE A 228 10.58 -10.07 13.42
CA ILE A 228 10.49 -10.41 12.00
C ILE A 228 9.04 -10.72 11.62
N LYS A 229 8.62 -10.31 10.42
CA LYS A 229 7.30 -10.62 9.88
C LYS A 229 7.44 -11.11 8.45
N PHE A 230 6.68 -12.15 8.12
CA PHE A 230 6.47 -12.62 6.76
C PHE A 230 5.02 -12.40 6.35
N THR A 231 4.81 -12.01 5.10
CA THR A 231 3.47 -11.81 4.55
C THR A 231 3.46 -12.34 3.11
N TYR A 232 2.43 -13.11 2.78
CA TYR A 232 2.06 -13.45 1.42
C TYR A 232 0.77 -12.74 1.08
N ILE A 233 0.69 -12.11 -0.11
CA ILE A 233 -0.49 -11.45 -0.62
C ILE A 233 -0.72 -11.91 -2.06
N ASN A 234 -1.94 -12.34 -2.31
CA ASN A 234 -2.43 -12.71 -3.64
C ASN A 234 -3.52 -11.72 -4.03
N THR A 235 -3.38 -11.09 -5.19
CA THR A 235 -4.41 -10.19 -5.75
C THR A 235 -4.78 -10.66 -7.13
N ARG A 236 -6.07 -10.65 -7.44
CA ARG A 236 -6.64 -11.05 -8.73
C ARG A 236 -7.58 -9.97 -9.23
N THR A 237 -7.39 -9.59 -10.49
CA THR A 237 -8.29 -8.69 -11.19
C THR A 237 -9.56 -9.41 -11.62
N ARG A 238 -10.67 -8.69 -11.66
CA ARG A 238 -11.96 -9.16 -12.20
C ARG A 238 -12.32 -8.48 -13.52
N GLU A 239 -11.46 -7.59 -13.98
CA GLU A 239 -11.60 -6.87 -15.25
C GLU A 239 -10.67 -7.47 -16.31
N SER A 240 -10.89 -7.14 -17.56
CA SER A 240 -10.02 -7.56 -18.67
C SER A 240 -8.64 -6.90 -18.63
N THR A 241 -8.54 -5.75 -17.98
CA THR A 241 -7.31 -4.99 -17.74
C THR A 241 -6.96 -5.04 -16.25
N GLY A 242 -5.68 -5.07 -15.91
CA GLY A 242 -5.21 -5.11 -14.54
C GLY A 242 -4.16 -6.20 -14.33
N LEU A 243 -3.59 -6.26 -13.14
CA LEU A 243 -2.50 -7.18 -12.80
C LEU A 243 -2.97 -8.20 -11.77
N ASP A 244 -2.78 -9.48 -12.10
CA ASP A 244 -2.76 -10.54 -11.10
C ASP A 244 -1.40 -10.57 -10.43
N THR A 245 -1.36 -10.51 -9.10
CA THR A 245 -0.08 -10.46 -8.39
C THR A 245 0.03 -11.49 -7.29
N ASP A 246 1.25 -11.98 -7.08
CA ASP A 246 1.66 -12.79 -5.95
C ASP A 246 2.85 -12.12 -5.28
N ASN A 247 2.68 -11.63 -4.06
CA ASN A 247 3.68 -10.85 -3.35
C ASN A 247 4.16 -11.59 -2.11
N TYR A 248 5.47 -11.68 -1.94
CA TYR A 248 6.15 -12.25 -0.77
C TYR A 248 6.95 -11.16 -0.09
N LEU A 249 6.64 -10.87 1.17
CA LEU A 249 7.28 -9.81 1.93
C LEU A 249 7.94 -10.38 3.19
N ALA A 250 9.16 -9.98 3.42
CA ALA A 250 9.86 -10.19 4.69
C ALA A 250 10.21 -8.83 5.27
N SER A 251 9.97 -8.62 6.56
CA SER A 251 10.32 -7.37 7.22
C SER A 251 10.97 -7.60 8.56
N LEU A 252 11.99 -6.79 8.87
CA LEU A 252 12.65 -6.71 10.16
C LEU A 252 12.24 -5.39 10.81
N THR A 253 11.75 -5.45 12.04
CA THR A 253 11.30 -4.27 12.79
C THR A 253 12.16 -4.11 14.03
N TYR A 254 12.75 -2.93 14.23
CA TYR A 254 13.45 -2.55 15.43
C TYR A 254 12.69 -1.44 16.17
N MET A 255 12.48 -1.61 17.47
CA MET A 255 11.79 -0.66 18.36
C MET A 255 12.78 -0.08 19.37
N TRP A 256 12.80 1.25 19.55
CA TRP A 256 13.65 1.98 20.51
C TRP A 256 12.86 2.89 21.43
#